data_c7f790d6e3664cbdd1fd71a05d7a435f
#
_entry.id   c7f790d6e3664cbdd1fd71a05d7a435f
#
_cell.length_a   1.000
_cell.length_b   1.000
_cell.length_c   1.000
_cell.angle_alpha   90.00
_cell.angle_beta   90.00
_cell.angle_gamma   90.00
#
_symmetry.space_group_name_H-M   'P 1'
#
loop_
_entity.id
_entity.type
_entity.pdbx_description
1 polymer ?
#
loop_
_entity_poly.entity_id
_entity_poly.type
_entity_poly.pdbx_seq_one_letter_code
_entity_poly.pdbx_strand_id
1 'polypeptide(L)'
;VSVTRGMGRRAGRLLVTLLIAALALGLFSSWPGPRGVMGAPMVLGSAPLDCLNTALTNYGNSGSGWTGGDSTWTATLPDGREAFVFSDTFLGPITPPTRPPDALFVHNSFVIRDGEGHWSTVVGGTADHRAGVVAPVDPTHWFWLGAATYLDGALQVPLSEWRSGGRGPLDFVFVGSSLARFDIGDLRAASAITPLPRSRGIQWGQWVQNDGGWTYVYGVETGADNKYLHVARIAGGDLRQAFSYWTGRGWSSAEADSFRVSDRVGAELSVHRLRDGVYMLTTMQGGRGFSDRLVGRFGPSPTGPFGPATTLYLTPESGSAGLYHDADVYTYNAHVHPEYSTSSKLVISYDVNSLDTAPGGDVYRQVSIYRPRFIVVSLRWNADGRPRAAADSSGDALAPCR
;
A
#
# COMPACT_ATOMS: atom_id res chain seq x y z
N VAL A 1 -68.73 -33.77 -29.94
CA VAL A 1 -69.01 -34.75 -31.01
C VAL A 1 -67.72 -35.23 -31.58
N SER A 2 -67.40 -36.50 -31.24
CA SER A 2 -66.82 -37.58 -32.04
C SER A 2 -65.40 -37.40 -32.61
N VAL A 3 -64.38 -38.09 -32.09
CA VAL A 3 -63.90 -39.48 -32.35
C VAL A 3 -63.41 -39.71 -33.78
N THR A 4 -62.13 -39.98 -33.94
CA THR A 4 -61.50 -41.23 -34.33
C THR A 4 -60.02 -41.04 -34.63
N ARG A 5 -59.14 -41.71 -33.90
CA ARG A 5 -58.25 -42.84 -34.16
C ARG A 5 -57.55 -42.84 -35.51
N GLY A 6 -56.25 -42.95 -35.45
CA GLY A 6 -55.39 -43.42 -36.51
C GLY A 6 -53.98 -43.74 -36.04
N MET A 7 -53.75 -45.03 -35.77
CA MET A 7 -52.46 -45.68 -35.46
C MET A 7 -51.54 -45.72 -36.67
N GLY A 8 -50.23 -45.59 -36.43
CA GLY A 8 -49.29 -46.35 -37.25
C GLY A 8 -48.00 -45.63 -37.63
N ARG A 9 -47.01 -46.01 -37.08
CA ARG A 9 -45.71 -46.63 -37.54
C ARG A 9 -44.48 -46.05 -36.87
N ARG A 10 -43.96 -46.96 -36.10
CA ARG A 10 -42.57 -46.94 -35.58
C ARG A 10 -41.57 -47.05 -36.75
N ALA A 11 -40.48 -46.38 -36.66
CA ALA A 11 -39.11 -46.95 -36.70
C ALA A 11 -38.10 -45.91 -37.22
N GLY A 12 -37.02 -45.78 -36.54
CA GLY A 12 -35.75 -45.37 -37.14
C GLY A 12 -35.38 -43.91 -36.97
N ARG A 13 -34.85 -43.58 -35.84
CA ARG A 13 -33.76 -42.59 -35.66
C ARG A 13 -33.25 -42.59 -34.23
N LEU A 14 -32.67 -43.71 -33.83
CA LEU A 14 -31.74 -43.82 -32.72
C LEU A 14 -30.41 -44.19 -33.36
N LEU A 15 -29.44 -43.31 -33.31
CA LEU A 15 -28.00 -43.48 -33.54
C LEU A 15 -27.41 -42.29 -34.27
N VAL A 16 -27.30 -41.13 -33.69
CA VAL A 16 -26.31 -40.09 -34.08
C VAL A 16 -26.16 -39.02 -32.96
N THR A 17 -26.36 -39.33 -31.70
CA THR A 17 -26.20 -38.34 -30.62
C THR A 17 -25.31 -38.85 -29.49
N LEU A 18 -24.29 -39.66 -29.78
CA LEU A 18 -23.38 -40.20 -28.79
C LEU A 18 -21.89 -40.15 -29.18
N LEU A 19 -21.50 -39.21 -30.04
CA LEU A 19 -20.09 -39.08 -30.47
C LEU A 19 -19.55 -37.63 -30.47
N ILE A 20 -20.20 -36.67 -29.83
CA ILE A 20 -19.68 -35.29 -29.66
C ILE A 20 -19.45 -34.91 -28.19
N ALA A 21 -19.72 -35.80 -27.26
CA ALA A 21 -19.48 -35.55 -25.82
C ALA A 21 -18.14 -36.05 -25.30
N ALA A 22 -17.25 -36.58 -26.13
CA ALA A 22 -16.00 -37.20 -25.74
C ALA A 22 -14.73 -36.43 -26.17
N LEU A 23 -14.83 -35.24 -26.73
CA LEU A 23 -13.67 -34.44 -27.17
C LEU A 23 -13.56 -33.03 -26.52
N ALA A 24 -14.38 -32.75 -25.51
CA ALA A 24 -14.29 -31.49 -24.74
C ALA A 24 -13.70 -31.67 -23.33
N LEU A 25 -13.15 -32.84 -22.99
CA LEU A 25 -12.58 -33.18 -21.68
C LEU A 25 -11.06 -33.37 -21.71
N GLY A 26 -10.34 -32.72 -22.59
CA GLY A 26 -8.92 -32.95 -22.79
C GLY A 26 -8.00 -31.74 -22.89
N LEU A 27 -8.43 -30.51 -22.50
CA LEU A 27 -7.57 -29.34 -22.53
C LEU A 27 -7.80 -28.42 -21.31
N PHE A 28 -8.06 -28.97 -20.11
CA PHE A 28 -7.62 -28.27 -18.90
C PHE A 28 -6.14 -28.58 -18.76
N SER A 29 -5.30 -27.83 -19.51
CA SER A 29 -3.91 -27.72 -19.17
C SER A 29 -3.85 -27.26 -17.72
N SER A 30 -3.41 -28.15 -16.83
CA SER A 30 -3.01 -27.83 -15.48
C SER A 30 -2.04 -26.65 -15.59
N TRP A 31 -2.52 -25.46 -15.30
CA TRP A 31 -1.65 -24.31 -15.06
C TRP A 31 -0.73 -24.75 -13.93
N PRO A 32 0.59 -24.80 -14.10
CA PRO A 32 1.47 -25.11 -12.98
C PRO A 32 1.23 -23.99 -11.98
N GLY A 33 0.72 -24.36 -10.80
CA GLY A 33 0.63 -23.42 -9.70
C GLY A 33 1.96 -22.69 -9.55
N PRO A 34 1.99 -21.42 -9.11
CA PRO A 34 3.20 -20.64 -9.03
C PRO A 34 4.24 -21.43 -8.22
N ARG A 35 5.25 -21.94 -8.91
CA ARG A 35 6.42 -22.54 -8.27
C ARG A 35 7.06 -21.43 -7.45
N GLY A 36 7.33 -21.68 -6.17
CA GLY A 36 8.03 -20.74 -5.33
C GLY A 36 9.27 -20.18 -6.05
N VAL A 37 9.52 -18.89 -5.91
CA VAL A 37 10.68 -18.24 -6.54
C VAL A 37 11.94 -18.94 -6.07
N MET A 38 12.70 -19.51 -6.99
CA MET A 38 14.00 -20.13 -6.66
C MET A 38 14.88 -19.05 -5.99
N GLY A 39 15.30 -19.33 -4.76
CA GLY A 39 16.12 -18.41 -3.98
C GLY A 39 15.33 -17.35 -3.18
N ALA A 40 14.00 -17.48 -3.04
CA ALA A 40 13.27 -16.67 -2.07
C ALA A 40 13.82 -16.90 -0.65
N PRO A 41 13.91 -15.84 0.19
CA PRO A 41 14.38 -15.98 1.56
C PRO A 41 13.35 -16.68 2.43
N MET A 42 13.82 -17.25 3.53
CA MET A 42 12.97 -17.69 4.63
C MET A 42 12.73 -16.52 5.58
N VAL A 43 11.49 -16.31 5.98
CA VAL A 43 11.14 -15.40 7.08
C VAL A 43 11.51 -16.07 8.40
N LEU A 44 12.42 -15.45 9.17
CA LEU A 44 12.86 -15.96 10.47
C LEU A 44 11.98 -15.49 11.62
N GLY A 45 11.40 -14.31 11.49
CA GLY A 45 10.54 -13.68 12.48
C GLY A 45 10.46 -12.19 12.28
N SER A 46 9.68 -11.55 13.13
CA SER A 46 9.44 -10.10 13.12
C SER A 46 9.32 -9.59 14.56
N ALA A 47 9.69 -8.32 14.76
CA ALA A 47 9.59 -7.64 16.04
C ALA A 47 9.31 -6.14 15.83
N PRO A 48 8.71 -5.43 16.81
CA PRO A 48 8.60 -3.98 16.78
C PRO A 48 9.97 -3.31 16.63
N LEU A 49 10.00 -2.18 15.88
CA LEU A 49 11.18 -1.31 15.78
C LEU A 49 11.07 -0.21 16.82
N ASP A 50 11.42 -0.54 18.07
CA ASP A 50 11.13 0.29 19.24
C ASP A 50 11.75 1.69 19.18
N CYS A 51 12.95 1.84 18.61
CA CYS A 51 13.60 3.15 18.52
C CYS A 51 12.77 4.14 17.68
N LEU A 52 12.27 3.74 16.51
CA LEU A 52 11.49 4.61 15.64
C LEU A 52 10.06 4.79 16.17
N ASN A 53 9.44 3.73 16.69
CA ASN A 53 8.13 3.80 17.35
C ASN A 53 8.17 4.75 18.55
N THR A 54 9.21 4.69 19.36
CA THR A 54 9.40 5.58 20.51
C THR A 54 9.63 7.03 20.07
N ALA A 55 10.49 7.26 19.07
CA ALA A 55 10.79 8.60 18.57
C ALA A 55 9.52 9.30 18.03
N LEU A 56 8.74 8.63 17.17
CA LEU A 56 7.48 9.16 16.67
C LEU A 56 6.42 9.34 17.76
N THR A 57 6.37 8.43 18.74
CA THR A 57 5.47 8.57 19.88
C THR A 57 5.83 9.79 20.71
N ASN A 58 7.12 10.02 21.02
CA ASN A 58 7.58 11.18 21.77
C ASN A 58 7.30 12.47 21.01
N TYR A 59 7.59 12.50 19.70
CA TYR A 59 7.27 13.66 18.86
C TYR A 59 5.77 13.95 18.85
N GLY A 60 4.94 12.95 18.57
CA GLY A 60 3.48 13.12 18.58
C GLY A 60 2.91 13.53 19.94
N ASN A 61 3.51 13.07 21.05
CA ASN A 61 3.11 13.43 22.39
C ASN A 61 3.53 14.85 22.79
N SER A 62 4.50 15.47 22.10
CA SER A 62 4.85 16.87 22.33
C SER A 62 3.70 17.83 22.00
N GLY A 63 2.77 17.42 21.14
CA GLY A 63 1.65 18.25 20.71
C GLY A 63 2.03 19.47 19.86
N SER A 64 3.30 19.61 19.49
CA SER A 64 3.82 20.80 18.78
C SER A 64 3.51 20.81 17.28
N GLY A 65 3.03 19.68 16.72
CA GLY A 65 2.74 19.52 15.31
C GLY A 65 1.89 18.28 15.06
N TRP A 66 2.41 17.34 14.27
CA TRP A 66 1.79 16.05 14.01
C TRP A 66 1.57 15.28 15.33
N THR A 67 0.37 14.76 15.51
CA THR A 67 0.02 13.95 16.70
C THR A 67 -0.50 12.56 16.33
N GLY A 68 -0.73 12.33 15.06
CA GLY A 68 -1.16 11.07 14.47
C GLY A 68 -1.50 11.27 12.99
N GLY A 69 -1.35 10.23 12.20
CA GLY A 69 -1.64 10.22 10.76
C GLY A 69 -1.40 8.84 10.18
N ASP A 70 -1.83 8.65 8.94
CA ASP A 70 -1.72 7.39 8.21
C ASP A 70 -0.96 7.53 6.89
N SER A 71 -0.91 6.48 6.10
CA SER A 71 -0.06 6.24 4.92
C SER A 71 1.42 6.04 5.27
N THR A 72 2.06 6.96 5.92
CA THR A 72 3.42 6.85 6.50
C THR A 72 4.53 6.48 5.50
N TRP A 73 4.46 6.99 4.24
CA TRP A 73 5.54 6.82 3.28
C TRP A 73 6.80 7.55 3.74
N THR A 74 7.96 7.08 3.29
CA THR A 74 9.23 7.74 3.61
C THR A 74 10.04 8.03 2.36
N ALA A 75 10.83 9.09 2.41
CA ALA A 75 11.79 9.42 1.37
C ALA A 75 13.00 10.13 2.00
N THR A 76 14.20 9.67 1.65
CA THR A 76 15.45 10.37 2.00
C THR A 76 15.68 11.49 1.02
N LEU A 77 15.92 12.70 1.53
CA LEU A 77 16.28 13.87 0.74
C LEU A 77 17.80 13.98 0.60
N PRO A 78 18.31 14.60 -0.48
CA PRO A 78 19.75 14.66 -0.75
C PRO A 78 20.55 15.48 0.27
N ASP A 79 19.90 16.31 1.07
CA ASP A 79 20.50 17.06 2.17
C ASP A 79 20.53 16.29 3.51
N GLY A 80 20.17 15.00 3.49
CA GLY A 80 20.20 14.11 4.64
C GLY A 80 18.92 14.16 5.50
N ARG A 81 17.94 15.00 5.17
CA ARG A 81 16.63 14.96 5.80
C ARG A 81 15.86 13.73 5.38
N GLU A 82 14.99 13.27 6.25
CA GLU A 82 14.03 12.20 6.01
C GLU A 82 12.61 12.79 6.05
N ALA A 83 11.86 12.62 4.96
CA ALA A 83 10.48 13.04 4.87
C ALA A 83 9.56 11.84 5.12
N PHE A 84 8.78 11.89 6.18
CA PHE A 84 7.64 11.01 6.42
C PHE A 84 6.41 11.66 5.82
N VAL A 85 5.79 10.99 4.87
CA VAL A 85 4.68 11.50 4.07
C VAL A 85 3.40 10.89 4.61
N PHE A 86 2.53 11.74 5.13
CA PHE A 86 1.25 11.33 5.72
C PHE A 86 0.09 11.78 4.87
N SER A 87 -0.95 10.95 4.79
CA SER A 87 -2.27 11.33 4.34
C SER A 87 -3.03 11.99 5.50
N ASP A 88 -4.18 11.50 5.88
CA ASP A 88 -4.98 12.10 6.96
C ASP A 88 -4.15 12.29 8.23
N THR A 89 -4.16 13.51 8.76
CA THR A 89 -3.24 13.94 9.82
C THR A 89 -3.95 14.77 10.87
N PHE A 90 -3.83 14.36 12.13
CA PHE A 90 -4.17 15.18 13.29
C PHE A 90 -2.99 16.04 13.74
N LEU A 91 -3.27 17.30 14.05
CA LEU A 91 -2.29 18.25 14.57
C LEU A 91 -2.60 18.57 16.04
N GLY A 92 -1.53 18.96 16.80
CA GLY A 92 -1.66 19.37 18.19
C GLY A 92 -2.37 20.72 18.37
N PRO A 93 -2.67 21.10 19.61
CA PRO A 93 -2.18 20.47 20.86
C PRO A 93 -2.95 19.22 21.27
N ILE A 94 -2.31 18.40 22.11
CA ILE A 94 -2.92 17.23 22.77
C ILE A 94 -2.52 17.14 24.24
N THR A 95 -3.27 16.37 25.03
CA THR A 95 -2.90 15.95 26.38
C THR A 95 -2.96 14.43 26.43
N PRO A 96 -1.81 13.75 26.16
CA PRO A 96 -1.80 12.30 26.10
C PRO A 96 -2.43 11.64 27.34
N PRO A 97 -3.24 10.58 27.17
CA PRO A 97 -3.49 9.82 25.94
C PRO A 97 -4.56 10.40 25.02
N THR A 98 -5.12 11.59 25.32
CA THR A 98 -6.28 12.15 24.63
C THR A 98 -5.92 13.31 23.71
N ARG A 99 -6.77 13.53 22.70
CA ARG A 99 -6.78 14.77 21.92
C ARG A 99 -8.15 15.46 22.05
N PRO A 100 -8.22 16.80 21.94
CA PRO A 100 -9.48 17.51 22.03
C PRO A 100 -10.40 17.14 20.86
N PRO A 101 -11.74 17.12 21.05
CA PRO A 101 -12.69 16.75 19.98
C PRO A 101 -12.67 17.67 18.77
N ASP A 102 -12.17 18.88 18.92
CA ASP A 102 -11.97 19.90 17.89
C ASP A 102 -10.52 19.94 17.39
N ALA A 103 -9.73 18.87 17.61
CA ALA A 103 -8.35 18.77 17.14
C ALA A 103 -8.29 19.05 15.63
N LEU A 104 -7.33 19.88 15.23
CA LEU A 104 -7.14 20.23 13.84
C LEU A 104 -6.75 19.00 13.02
N PHE A 105 -7.45 18.83 11.91
CA PHE A 105 -7.28 17.72 10.99
C PHE A 105 -7.02 18.24 9.57
N VAL A 106 -6.02 17.68 8.91
CA VAL A 106 -5.67 17.98 7.51
C VAL A 106 -5.51 16.68 6.73
N HIS A 107 -5.79 16.70 5.43
CA HIS A 107 -5.78 15.48 4.61
C HIS A 107 -4.40 15.06 4.11
N ASN A 108 -3.36 15.89 4.37
CA ASN A 108 -1.99 15.51 4.04
C ASN A 108 -0.98 16.43 4.73
N SER A 109 0.18 15.87 5.06
CA SER A 109 1.27 16.57 5.72
C SER A 109 2.61 15.87 5.48
N PHE A 110 3.72 16.54 5.80
CA PHE A 110 5.00 15.90 6.00
C PHE A 110 5.44 16.04 7.45
N VAL A 111 6.13 15.01 7.94
CA VAL A 111 6.94 15.10 9.14
C VAL A 111 8.39 14.92 8.71
N ILE A 112 9.22 15.87 9.04
CA ILE A 112 10.63 15.92 8.65
C ILE A 112 11.49 15.58 9.86
N ARG A 113 12.39 14.63 9.70
CA ARG A 113 13.50 14.37 10.59
C ARG A 113 14.76 14.90 9.93
N ASP A 114 15.46 15.83 10.60
CA ASP A 114 16.72 16.37 10.08
C ASP A 114 17.93 15.46 10.41
N GLY A 115 19.10 15.82 9.89
CA GLY A 115 20.34 15.07 10.12
C GLY A 115 20.84 15.07 11.58
N GLU A 116 20.28 15.92 12.45
CA GLU A 116 20.56 15.98 13.88
C GLU A 116 19.51 15.21 14.70
N GLY A 117 18.48 14.66 14.05
CA GLY A 117 17.41 13.88 14.65
C GLY A 117 16.24 14.70 15.19
N HIS A 118 16.16 16.01 14.89
CA HIS A 118 15.02 16.84 15.27
C HIS A 118 13.84 16.58 14.34
N TRP A 119 12.65 16.62 14.92
CA TRP A 119 11.39 16.39 14.22
C TRP A 119 10.62 17.69 14.04
N SER A 120 10.06 17.89 12.87
CA SER A 120 9.18 19.02 12.56
C SER A 120 8.02 18.59 11.66
N THR A 121 6.89 19.31 11.77
CA THR A 121 5.72 19.07 10.92
C THR A 121 5.61 20.16 9.87
N VAL A 122 5.42 19.75 8.62
CA VAL A 122 5.17 20.63 7.48
C VAL A 122 3.72 20.47 7.05
N VAL A 123 3.00 21.56 7.06
CA VAL A 123 1.62 21.70 6.56
C VAL A 123 1.51 22.95 5.69
N GLY A 124 0.51 22.98 4.84
CA GLY A 124 0.17 24.14 4.02
C GLY A 124 -0.62 25.22 4.79
N GLY A 125 -1.09 26.21 4.05
CA GLY A 125 -1.86 27.32 4.60
C GLY A 125 -1.01 28.33 5.37
N THR A 126 -1.63 29.01 6.36
CA THR A 126 -0.99 29.99 7.24
C THR A 126 -1.00 29.50 8.69
N ALA A 127 -0.34 30.23 9.60
CA ALA A 127 -0.33 29.87 11.02
C ALA A 127 -1.76 29.79 11.61
N ASP A 128 -2.64 30.69 11.20
CA ASP A 128 -4.03 30.78 11.68
C ASP A 128 -5.00 29.87 10.91
N HIS A 129 -4.63 29.45 9.69
CA HIS A 129 -5.44 28.61 8.81
C HIS A 129 -4.58 27.51 8.20
N ARG A 130 -4.21 26.52 9.01
CA ARG A 130 -3.42 25.36 8.58
C ARG A 130 -4.26 24.50 7.63
N ALA A 131 -3.63 24.01 6.57
CA ALA A 131 -4.23 23.14 5.56
C ALA A 131 -3.27 22.00 5.21
N GLY A 132 -3.71 21.07 4.39
CA GLY A 132 -2.82 20.10 3.77
C GLY A 132 -1.77 20.79 2.89
N VAL A 133 -0.61 20.15 2.71
CA VAL A 133 0.45 20.64 1.79
C VAL A 133 -0.03 20.65 0.32
N VAL A 134 -1.06 19.88 0.02
CA VAL A 134 -1.79 19.88 -1.26
C VAL A 134 -3.28 19.94 -0.99
N ALA A 135 -3.95 20.91 -1.63
CA ALA A 135 -5.40 21.01 -1.61
C ALA A 135 -5.95 20.89 -3.04
N PRO A 136 -7.05 20.15 -3.26
CA PRO A 136 -7.71 20.12 -4.56
C PRO A 136 -8.40 21.45 -4.86
N VAL A 137 -8.76 21.66 -6.14
CA VAL A 137 -9.51 22.85 -6.57
C VAL A 137 -10.94 22.81 -6.03
N ASP A 138 -11.57 21.61 -6.01
CA ASP A 138 -12.89 21.43 -5.42
C ASP A 138 -12.74 21.24 -3.90
N PRO A 139 -13.29 22.14 -3.06
CA PRO A 139 -13.15 22.07 -1.61
C PRO A 139 -13.92 20.90 -0.96
N THR A 140 -14.75 20.18 -1.71
CA THR A 140 -15.45 18.95 -1.25
C THR A 140 -14.61 17.70 -1.48
N HIS A 141 -13.46 17.84 -2.16
CA HIS A 141 -12.50 16.79 -2.40
C HIS A 141 -11.31 16.90 -1.45
N TRP A 142 -10.48 15.86 -1.42
CA TRP A 142 -9.18 15.86 -0.74
C TRP A 142 -8.18 14.98 -1.47
N PHE A 143 -6.90 15.17 -1.17
CA PHE A 143 -5.83 14.32 -1.64
C PHE A 143 -5.25 13.48 -0.52
N TRP A 144 -5.08 12.17 -0.77
CA TRP A 144 -4.17 11.32 -0.04
C TRP A 144 -2.88 11.13 -0.84
N LEU A 145 -1.77 11.09 -0.11
CA LEU A 145 -0.43 11.01 -0.69
C LEU A 145 -0.03 9.55 -0.91
N GLY A 146 0.71 9.28 -2.01
CA GLY A 146 1.29 7.99 -2.33
C GLY A 146 2.81 7.96 -2.09
N ALA A 147 3.47 6.91 -2.60
CA ALA A 147 4.89 6.70 -2.43
C ALA A 147 5.73 7.80 -3.08
N ALA A 148 6.44 8.56 -2.26
CA ALA A 148 7.27 9.68 -2.71
C ALA A 148 8.59 9.20 -3.30
N THR A 149 9.13 9.95 -4.28
CA THR A 149 10.46 9.74 -4.85
C THR A 149 11.13 11.07 -5.18
N TYR A 150 12.44 11.14 -4.96
CA TYR A 150 13.21 12.34 -5.28
C TYR A 150 13.74 12.30 -6.72
N LEU A 151 13.63 13.43 -7.43
CA LEU A 151 14.24 13.65 -8.74
C LEU A 151 14.55 15.13 -8.95
N ASP A 152 15.80 15.45 -9.31
CA ASP A 152 16.22 16.77 -9.82
C ASP A 152 15.71 17.94 -8.98
N GLY A 153 16.04 17.97 -7.70
CA GLY A 153 15.67 19.05 -6.78
C GLY A 153 14.23 19.03 -6.27
N ALA A 154 13.42 18.08 -6.72
CA ALA A 154 12.02 17.98 -6.31
C ALA A 154 11.66 16.62 -5.72
N LEU A 155 10.82 16.64 -4.70
CA LEU A 155 10.10 15.46 -4.23
C LEU A 155 8.85 15.28 -5.10
N GLN A 156 8.77 14.16 -5.80
CA GLN A 156 7.62 13.73 -6.57
C GLN A 156 6.72 12.88 -5.70
N VAL A 157 5.47 13.28 -5.53
CA VAL A 157 4.49 12.60 -4.66
C VAL A 157 3.23 12.30 -5.48
N PRO A 158 2.94 11.04 -5.78
CA PRO A 158 1.64 10.66 -6.34
C PRO A 158 0.51 11.03 -5.39
N LEU A 159 -0.59 11.46 -5.95
CA LEU A 159 -1.80 11.86 -5.24
C LEU A 159 -2.97 11.00 -5.67
N SER A 160 -3.80 10.63 -4.72
CA SER A 160 -5.12 10.07 -4.97
C SER A 160 -6.18 11.07 -4.54
N GLU A 161 -7.00 11.53 -5.49
CA GLU A 161 -8.10 12.46 -5.24
C GLU A 161 -9.36 11.69 -4.85
N TRP A 162 -10.01 12.14 -3.79
CA TRP A 162 -11.17 11.51 -3.19
C TRP A 162 -12.27 12.51 -2.88
N ARG A 163 -13.50 12.03 -2.80
CA ARG A 163 -14.66 12.76 -2.27
C ARG A 163 -15.52 11.82 -1.43
N SER A 164 -16.40 12.38 -0.59
CA SER A 164 -17.36 11.59 0.16
C SER A 164 -18.39 10.92 -0.75
N GLY A 165 -18.73 9.69 -0.46
CA GLY A 165 -19.87 8.98 -1.04
C GLY A 165 -21.17 9.22 -0.28
N GLY A 166 -21.10 9.77 0.95
CA GLY A 166 -22.24 10.21 1.75
C GLY A 166 -22.93 9.14 2.58
N ARG A 167 -22.45 7.87 2.58
CA ARG A 167 -23.11 6.74 3.28
C ARG A 167 -22.44 6.31 4.58
N GLY A 168 -21.27 6.84 4.91
CA GLY A 168 -20.55 6.49 6.13
C GLY A 168 -19.07 6.88 6.10
N PRO A 169 -18.33 6.66 7.20
CA PRO A 169 -16.95 7.13 7.36
C PRO A 169 -15.94 6.48 6.37
N LEU A 170 -16.27 5.31 5.81
CA LEU A 170 -15.43 4.62 4.82
C LEU A 170 -16.01 4.67 3.39
N ASP A 171 -17.07 5.45 3.17
CA ASP A 171 -17.69 5.61 1.84
C ASP A 171 -16.98 6.70 1.05
N PHE A 172 -15.79 6.38 0.57
CA PHE A 172 -14.96 7.25 -0.27
C PHE A 172 -15.13 6.90 -1.74
N VAL A 173 -15.24 7.93 -2.58
CA VAL A 173 -15.26 7.77 -4.04
C VAL A 173 -13.95 8.30 -4.61
N PHE A 174 -13.19 7.40 -5.24
CA PHE A 174 -11.97 7.75 -5.96
C PHE A 174 -12.31 8.58 -7.20
N VAL A 175 -11.66 9.72 -7.37
CA VAL A 175 -11.85 10.66 -8.47
C VAL A 175 -10.77 10.49 -9.53
N GLY A 176 -9.51 10.35 -9.11
CA GLY A 176 -8.39 10.18 -10.02
C GLY A 176 -7.04 10.26 -9.31
N SER A 177 -5.98 10.00 -10.07
CA SER A 177 -4.61 10.17 -9.61
C SER A 177 -3.97 11.41 -10.24
N SER A 178 -3.08 12.06 -9.50
CA SER A 178 -2.25 13.17 -9.94
C SER A 178 -0.84 13.02 -9.38
N LEU A 179 0.09 13.83 -9.84
CA LEU A 179 1.46 13.92 -9.35
C LEU A 179 1.69 15.33 -8.81
N ALA A 180 2.02 15.46 -7.54
CA ALA A 180 2.55 16.70 -6.99
C ALA A 180 4.07 16.72 -7.05
N ARG A 181 4.65 17.89 -7.26
CA ARG A 181 6.09 18.15 -7.14
C ARG A 181 6.31 19.21 -6.09
N PHE A 182 7.20 18.93 -5.15
CA PHE A 182 7.60 19.87 -4.11
C PHE A 182 9.07 20.21 -4.28
N ASP A 183 9.41 21.49 -4.24
CA ASP A 183 10.79 21.92 -4.06
C ASP A 183 11.26 21.48 -2.68
N ILE A 184 12.40 20.79 -2.58
CA ILE A 184 12.91 20.33 -1.29
C ILE A 184 13.30 21.49 -0.35
N GLY A 185 13.50 22.71 -0.87
CA GLY A 185 13.70 23.92 -0.08
C GLY A 185 12.41 24.45 0.56
N ASP A 186 11.23 24.14 -0.02
CA ASP A 186 9.93 24.50 0.57
C ASP A 186 8.88 23.42 0.30
N LEU A 187 8.66 22.56 1.28
CA LEU A 187 7.69 21.45 1.20
C LEU A 187 6.26 21.85 1.62
N ARG A 188 5.99 23.14 1.92
CA ARG A 188 4.67 23.59 2.40
C ARG A 188 3.60 23.65 1.33
N ALA A 189 4.02 23.72 0.07
CA ALA A 189 3.11 23.74 -1.06
C ALA A 189 3.72 23.05 -2.28
N ALA A 190 2.90 22.33 -3.03
CA ALA A 190 3.34 21.78 -4.31
C ALA A 190 3.63 22.89 -5.33
N SER A 191 4.78 22.83 -5.98
CA SER A 191 5.18 23.73 -7.06
C SER A 191 4.43 23.43 -8.37
N ALA A 192 3.97 22.20 -8.56
CA ALA A 192 3.18 21.77 -9.70
C ALA A 192 2.33 20.54 -9.35
N ILE A 193 1.14 20.44 -9.93
CA ILE A 193 0.27 19.27 -9.91
C ILE A 193 -0.06 18.88 -11.34
N THR A 194 0.20 17.63 -11.71
CA THR A 194 -0.02 17.09 -13.06
C THR A 194 -0.93 15.85 -12.97
N PRO A 195 -2.01 15.75 -13.77
CA PRO A 195 -2.83 14.56 -13.82
C PRO A 195 -2.01 13.31 -14.21
N LEU A 196 -2.26 12.19 -13.54
CA LEU A 196 -1.80 10.86 -13.91
C LEU A 196 -2.91 10.11 -14.68
N PRO A 197 -2.60 8.96 -15.30
CA PRO A 197 -3.60 8.13 -15.96
C PRO A 197 -4.77 7.77 -15.02
N ARG A 198 -6.01 7.73 -15.55
CA ARG A 198 -7.22 7.52 -14.75
C ARG A 198 -8.39 6.86 -15.49
N SER A 199 -8.15 6.32 -16.70
CA SER A 199 -9.23 5.79 -17.55
C SER A 199 -9.86 4.51 -17.00
N ARG A 200 -9.15 3.77 -16.13
CA ARG A 200 -9.62 2.52 -15.51
C ARG A 200 -9.95 2.61 -14.02
N GLY A 201 -9.85 3.78 -13.42
CA GLY A 201 -10.06 3.92 -11.98
C GLY A 201 -8.97 3.22 -11.14
N ILE A 202 -7.77 3.04 -11.71
CA ILE A 202 -6.61 2.52 -11.00
C ILE A 202 -5.96 3.67 -10.24
N GLN A 203 -5.77 3.47 -8.94
CA GLN A 203 -5.12 4.40 -8.03
C GLN A 203 -3.60 4.26 -8.18
N TRP A 204 -3.02 4.96 -9.17
CA TRP A 204 -1.59 4.90 -9.47
C TRP A 204 -0.74 5.63 -8.43
N GLY A 205 0.48 5.11 -8.20
CA GLY A 205 1.44 5.71 -7.29
C GLY A 205 1.37 5.19 -5.86
N GLN A 206 0.72 4.06 -5.63
CA GLN A 206 0.72 3.38 -4.34
C GLN A 206 2.09 2.78 -3.99
N TRP A 207 2.94 2.60 -4.97
CA TRP A 207 4.36 2.32 -4.81
C TRP A 207 5.13 2.73 -6.06
N VAL A 208 6.40 3.10 -5.86
CA VAL A 208 7.33 3.44 -6.93
C VAL A 208 8.65 2.69 -6.67
N GLN A 209 9.13 1.94 -7.66
CA GLN A 209 10.36 1.16 -7.57
C GLN A 209 11.26 1.44 -8.76
N ASN A 210 12.45 1.98 -8.51
CA ASN A 210 13.49 2.15 -9.52
C ASN A 210 14.25 0.84 -9.72
N ASP A 211 14.35 0.37 -10.95
CA ASP A 211 15.11 -0.83 -11.28
C ASP A 211 15.50 -0.89 -12.77
N GLY A 212 16.81 -1.13 -13.05
CA GLY A 212 17.30 -1.39 -14.40
C GLY A 212 17.06 -0.27 -15.43
N GLY A 213 17.09 1.00 -15.02
CA GLY A 213 16.83 2.18 -15.88
C GLY A 213 15.34 2.46 -16.10
N TRP A 214 14.46 1.70 -15.47
CA TRP A 214 13.01 1.91 -15.44
C TRP A 214 12.56 2.28 -14.03
N THR A 215 11.51 3.09 -13.98
CA THR A 215 10.72 3.31 -12.76
C THR A 215 9.40 2.60 -12.92
N TYR A 216 9.17 1.60 -12.07
CA TYR A 216 7.90 0.87 -11.98
C TYR A 216 6.96 1.62 -11.04
N VAL A 217 5.75 1.88 -11.53
CA VAL A 217 4.68 2.55 -10.80
C VAL A 217 3.57 1.54 -10.57
N TYR A 218 3.25 1.32 -9.31
CA TYR A 218 2.21 0.37 -8.93
C TYR A 218 0.93 1.09 -8.60
N GLY A 219 -0.18 0.49 -9.01
CA GLY A 219 -1.50 1.00 -8.77
C GLY A 219 -2.46 -0.05 -8.23
N VAL A 220 -3.50 0.40 -7.55
CA VAL A 220 -4.52 -0.46 -6.97
C VAL A 220 -5.87 -0.17 -7.62
N GLU A 221 -6.49 -1.21 -8.18
CA GLU A 221 -7.87 -1.19 -8.65
C GLU A 221 -8.78 -1.75 -7.55
N THR A 222 -9.77 -0.99 -7.12
CA THR A 222 -10.78 -1.45 -6.16
C THR A 222 -11.95 -2.08 -6.92
N GLY A 223 -12.11 -3.41 -6.79
CA GLY A 223 -13.29 -4.14 -7.25
C GLY A 223 -14.33 -4.33 -6.16
N ALA A 224 -15.43 -5.02 -6.49
CA ALA A 224 -16.56 -5.21 -5.57
C ALA A 224 -16.18 -5.95 -4.27
N ASP A 225 -15.35 -7.00 -4.38
CA ASP A 225 -15.00 -7.89 -3.25
C ASP A 225 -13.50 -7.94 -2.98
N ASN A 226 -12.68 -7.27 -3.80
CA ASN A 226 -11.23 -7.41 -3.77
C ASN A 226 -10.53 -6.18 -4.31
N LYS A 227 -9.26 -6.02 -3.93
CA LYS A 227 -8.35 -5.07 -4.56
C LYS A 227 -7.30 -5.82 -5.37
N TYR A 228 -6.92 -5.23 -6.51
CA TYR A 228 -6.02 -5.82 -7.49
C TYR A 228 -4.82 -4.92 -7.73
N LEU A 229 -3.64 -5.53 -7.79
CA LEU A 229 -2.39 -4.85 -8.12
C LEU A 229 -2.24 -4.72 -9.64
N HIS A 230 -1.89 -3.52 -10.08
CA HIS A 230 -1.48 -3.18 -11.45
C HIS A 230 -0.05 -2.64 -11.48
N VAL A 231 0.62 -2.79 -12.62
CA VAL A 231 1.99 -2.31 -12.82
C VAL A 231 2.09 -1.52 -14.11
N ALA A 232 2.65 -0.34 -14.02
CA ALA A 232 3.12 0.45 -15.15
C ALA A 232 4.62 0.73 -14.99
N ARG A 233 5.27 1.24 -16.04
CA ARG A 233 6.64 1.73 -15.97
C ARG A 233 6.86 2.94 -16.85
N ILE A 234 7.88 3.71 -16.52
CA ILE A 234 8.42 4.81 -17.30
C ILE A 234 9.92 4.63 -17.46
N ALA A 235 10.51 5.23 -18.49
CA ALA A 235 11.96 5.31 -18.62
C ALA A 235 12.52 6.41 -17.68
N GLY A 236 13.61 6.11 -16.98
CA GLY A 236 14.19 7.05 -16.01
C GLY A 236 13.30 7.24 -14.77
N GLY A 237 13.39 8.40 -14.11
CA GLY A 237 12.75 8.66 -12.81
C GLY A 237 11.63 9.70 -12.81
N ASP A 238 11.36 10.36 -13.96
CA ASP A 238 10.36 11.44 -14.02
C ASP A 238 8.95 10.88 -14.21
N LEU A 239 8.17 10.89 -13.15
CA LEU A 239 6.79 10.35 -13.14
C LEU A 239 5.81 11.10 -14.06
N ARG A 240 6.22 12.21 -14.68
CA ARG A 240 5.45 12.91 -15.73
C ARG A 240 5.55 12.26 -17.10
N GLN A 241 6.49 11.31 -17.30
CA GLN A 241 6.65 10.59 -18.54
C GLN A 241 5.44 9.71 -18.85
N ALA A 242 5.26 9.37 -20.14
CA ALA A 242 4.20 8.50 -20.57
C ALA A 242 4.37 7.09 -19.96
N PHE A 243 3.30 6.58 -19.37
CA PHE A 243 3.28 5.24 -18.78
C PHE A 243 3.17 4.17 -19.84
N SER A 244 3.90 3.06 -19.64
CA SER A 244 3.69 1.79 -20.30
C SER A 244 3.12 0.79 -19.31
N TYR A 245 2.00 0.15 -19.64
CA TYR A 245 1.24 -0.71 -18.75
C TYR A 245 1.55 -2.18 -19.00
N TRP A 246 1.71 -2.96 -17.95
CA TRP A 246 1.93 -4.40 -18.04
C TRP A 246 0.65 -5.13 -18.44
N THR A 247 0.71 -5.91 -19.53
CA THR A 247 -0.45 -6.65 -20.09
C THR A 247 -0.50 -8.12 -19.68
N GLY A 248 0.41 -8.55 -18.78
CA GLY A 248 0.60 -9.96 -18.45
C GLY A 248 1.60 -10.68 -19.37
N ARG A 249 1.93 -10.10 -20.52
CA ARG A 249 2.87 -10.69 -21.50
C ARG A 249 3.88 -9.70 -22.07
N GLY A 250 3.58 -8.41 -22.00
CA GLY A 250 4.38 -7.33 -22.57
C GLY A 250 3.88 -5.98 -22.07
N TRP A 251 4.26 -4.92 -22.77
CA TRP A 251 3.95 -3.54 -22.38
C TRP A 251 3.10 -2.86 -23.45
N SER A 252 2.08 -2.12 -23.01
CA SER A 252 1.17 -1.32 -23.85
C SER A 252 1.18 0.13 -23.42
N SER A 253 0.93 1.05 -24.36
CA SER A 253 0.71 2.47 -24.04
C SER A 253 -0.73 2.76 -23.59
N ALA A 254 -1.65 1.80 -23.73
CA ALA A 254 -3.05 1.98 -23.33
C ALA A 254 -3.30 1.46 -21.92
N GLU A 255 -3.78 2.29 -21.00
CA GLU A 255 -4.12 1.90 -19.62
C GLU A 255 -5.18 0.79 -19.59
N ALA A 256 -6.07 0.77 -20.57
CA ALA A 256 -7.11 -0.26 -20.72
C ALA A 256 -6.57 -1.69 -20.79
N ASP A 257 -5.32 -1.86 -21.27
CA ASP A 257 -4.66 -3.16 -21.40
C ASP A 257 -3.97 -3.60 -20.10
N SER A 258 -3.99 -2.78 -19.04
CA SER A 258 -3.32 -3.09 -17.79
C SER A 258 -3.88 -4.36 -17.14
N PHE A 259 -2.98 -5.31 -16.84
CA PHE A 259 -3.31 -6.62 -16.30
C PHE A 259 -3.27 -6.61 -14.76
N ARG A 260 -4.20 -7.33 -14.12
CA ARG A 260 -4.21 -7.57 -12.68
C ARG A 260 -3.14 -8.57 -12.30
N VAL A 261 -2.03 -8.08 -11.74
CA VAL A 261 -0.83 -8.87 -11.43
C VAL A 261 -1.00 -9.72 -10.17
N SER A 262 -1.75 -9.21 -9.20
CA SER A 262 -2.07 -9.91 -7.94
C SER A 262 -3.44 -9.46 -7.44
N ASP A 263 -4.08 -10.31 -6.64
CA ASP A 263 -5.33 -10.02 -5.95
C ASP A 263 -5.12 -9.96 -4.43
N ARG A 264 -6.17 -9.62 -3.69
CA ARG A 264 -6.19 -9.57 -2.22
C ARG A 264 -5.05 -8.71 -1.65
N VAL A 265 -4.83 -7.56 -2.25
CA VAL A 265 -3.92 -6.53 -1.75
C VAL A 265 -4.67 -5.50 -0.92
N GLY A 266 -3.97 -4.76 -0.06
CA GLY A 266 -4.49 -3.58 0.63
C GLY A 266 -4.62 -2.38 -0.30
N ALA A 267 -5.07 -1.26 0.24
CA ALA A 267 -5.10 0.02 -0.49
C ALA A 267 -3.68 0.54 -0.74
N GLU A 268 -2.80 0.37 0.22
CA GLU A 268 -1.38 0.65 0.12
C GLU A 268 -0.57 -0.65 0.20
N LEU A 269 0.59 -0.63 -0.43
CA LEU A 269 1.47 -1.79 -0.55
C LEU A 269 2.87 -1.34 -0.98
N SER A 270 3.81 -2.26 -0.99
CA SER A 270 5.09 -2.07 -1.66
C SER A 270 5.46 -3.28 -2.51
N VAL A 271 6.22 -3.04 -3.58
CA VAL A 271 6.92 -4.10 -4.32
C VAL A 271 8.40 -3.74 -4.30
N HIS A 272 9.13 -4.38 -3.39
CA HIS A 272 10.52 -4.08 -3.12
C HIS A 272 11.45 -5.13 -3.72
N ARG A 273 12.52 -4.68 -4.39
CA ARG A 273 13.60 -5.55 -4.89
C ARG A 273 14.50 -5.93 -3.73
N LEU A 274 14.46 -7.19 -3.32
CA LEU A 274 15.32 -7.70 -2.24
C LEU A 274 16.75 -7.98 -2.72
N ARG A 275 16.87 -8.52 -3.93
CA ARG A 275 18.13 -8.78 -4.68
C ARG A 275 17.77 -9.09 -6.13
N ASP A 276 18.80 -9.35 -6.96
CA ASP A 276 18.61 -9.72 -8.37
C ASP A 276 17.69 -10.92 -8.52
N GLY A 277 16.63 -10.73 -9.30
CA GLY A 277 15.62 -11.74 -9.59
C GLY A 277 14.72 -12.12 -8.40
N VAL A 278 14.71 -11.34 -7.31
CA VAL A 278 13.80 -11.57 -6.18
C VAL A 278 13.16 -10.27 -5.72
N TYR A 279 11.84 -10.19 -5.89
CA TYR A 279 10.99 -9.09 -5.47
C TYR A 279 10.00 -9.57 -4.42
N MET A 280 9.59 -8.69 -3.55
CA MET A 280 8.56 -8.98 -2.55
C MET A 280 7.45 -7.93 -2.63
N LEU A 281 6.24 -8.38 -2.90
CA LEU A 281 5.02 -7.63 -2.69
C LEU A 281 4.65 -7.74 -1.21
N THR A 282 4.64 -6.60 -0.51
CA THR A 282 4.24 -6.48 0.91
C THR A 282 2.94 -5.72 0.99
N THR A 283 1.99 -6.25 1.76
CA THR A 283 0.66 -5.65 1.91
C THR A 283 -0.05 -6.22 3.13
N MET A 284 -1.07 -5.54 3.65
CA MET A 284 -2.08 -6.21 4.47
C MET A 284 -2.85 -7.20 3.60
N GLN A 285 -3.16 -8.37 4.13
CA GLN A 285 -3.93 -9.37 3.39
C GLN A 285 -5.33 -8.81 3.11
N GLY A 286 -5.60 -8.49 1.85
CA GLY A 286 -6.88 -7.97 1.42
C GLY A 286 -7.97 -9.04 1.35
N GLY A 287 -9.21 -8.58 1.18
CA GLY A 287 -10.42 -9.36 1.11
C GLY A 287 -11.62 -8.49 1.49
N ARG A 288 -12.66 -9.09 2.05
CA ARG A 288 -13.76 -8.36 2.66
C ARG A 288 -13.35 -7.93 4.07
N GLY A 289 -13.30 -6.62 4.29
CA GLY A 289 -12.94 -6.03 5.59
C GLY A 289 -11.42 -5.92 5.81
N PHE A 290 -11.07 -5.49 7.02
CA PHE A 290 -9.69 -5.34 7.45
C PHE A 290 -9.13 -6.68 7.99
N SER A 291 -7.83 -6.86 7.85
CA SER A 291 -7.12 -8.04 8.32
C SER A 291 -6.02 -7.62 9.29
N ASP A 292 -5.79 -8.44 10.32
CA ASP A 292 -4.64 -8.33 11.22
C ASP A 292 -3.35 -8.90 10.63
N ARG A 293 -3.40 -9.41 9.38
CA ARG A 293 -2.32 -10.18 8.77
C ARG A 293 -1.54 -9.36 7.76
N LEU A 294 -0.30 -9.03 8.09
CA LEU A 294 0.68 -8.48 7.17
C LEU A 294 1.39 -9.60 6.43
N VAL A 295 1.39 -9.56 5.10
CA VAL A 295 1.90 -10.63 4.25
C VAL A 295 2.94 -10.13 3.24
N GLY A 296 3.86 -11.04 2.88
CA GLY A 296 4.78 -10.92 1.76
C GLY A 296 4.49 -11.98 0.70
N ARG A 297 4.61 -11.64 -0.57
CA ARG A 297 4.55 -12.56 -1.70
C ARG A 297 5.78 -12.36 -2.55
N PHE A 298 6.54 -13.43 -2.80
CA PHE A 298 7.77 -13.33 -3.57
C PHE A 298 7.52 -13.55 -5.06
N GLY A 299 8.23 -12.80 -5.90
CA GLY A 299 8.18 -12.90 -7.36
C GLY A 299 9.56 -12.74 -8.00
N PRO A 300 9.76 -13.21 -9.24
CA PRO A 300 11.05 -13.15 -9.94
C PRO A 300 11.32 -11.81 -10.61
N SER A 301 10.32 -10.95 -10.69
CA SER A 301 10.39 -9.67 -11.42
C SER A 301 9.48 -8.61 -10.79
N PRO A 302 9.62 -7.33 -11.17
CA PRO A 302 8.72 -6.26 -10.73
C PRO A 302 7.24 -6.51 -11.11
N THR A 303 7.00 -7.31 -12.13
CA THR A 303 5.66 -7.66 -12.63
C THR A 303 5.18 -9.03 -12.17
N GLY A 304 5.88 -9.65 -11.21
CA GLY A 304 5.57 -10.99 -10.72
C GLY A 304 6.01 -12.10 -11.71
N PRO A 305 5.29 -13.25 -11.78
CA PRO A 305 4.14 -13.57 -10.95
C PRO A 305 4.53 -13.67 -9.48
N PHE A 306 3.68 -13.13 -8.60
CA PHE A 306 3.89 -13.24 -7.15
C PHE A 306 3.30 -14.55 -6.64
N GLY A 307 4.07 -15.26 -5.81
CA GLY A 307 3.69 -16.54 -5.23
C GLY A 307 2.65 -16.42 -4.11
N PRO A 308 2.43 -17.52 -3.38
CA PRO A 308 1.52 -17.54 -2.22
C PRO A 308 1.92 -16.54 -1.15
N ALA A 309 0.94 -16.06 -0.40
CA ALA A 309 1.16 -15.17 0.73
C ALA A 309 1.88 -15.91 1.87
N THR A 310 2.96 -15.30 2.37
CA THR A 310 3.66 -15.69 3.59
C THR A 310 3.35 -14.65 4.66
N THR A 311 2.87 -15.07 5.83
CA THR A 311 2.65 -14.15 6.96
C THR A 311 3.98 -13.61 7.43
N LEU A 312 4.14 -12.29 7.43
CA LEU A 312 5.29 -11.58 7.96
C LEU A 312 5.08 -11.15 9.41
N TYR A 313 3.85 -10.73 9.73
CA TYR A 313 3.49 -10.26 11.07
C TYR A 313 1.98 -10.40 11.31
N LEU A 314 1.58 -10.62 12.55
CA LEU A 314 0.20 -10.47 13.01
C LEU A 314 0.16 -9.22 13.89
N THR A 315 -0.63 -8.24 13.47
CA THR A 315 -0.75 -6.97 14.18
C THR A 315 -1.53 -7.17 15.47
N PRO A 316 -0.97 -6.77 16.63
CA PRO A 316 -1.59 -7.07 17.93
C PRO A 316 -2.72 -6.11 18.28
N GLU A 317 -2.98 -5.06 17.49
CA GLU A 317 -3.93 -4.01 17.82
C GLU A 317 -5.37 -4.33 17.46
N SER A 318 -5.59 -5.18 16.42
CA SER A 318 -6.89 -5.34 15.76
C SER A 318 -7.95 -6.04 16.60
N GLY A 319 -9.14 -5.46 16.63
CA GLY A 319 -10.38 -6.06 17.13
C GLY A 319 -10.46 -6.23 18.64
N SER A 320 -11.55 -6.84 19.10
CA SER A 320 -11.85 -7.03 20.53
C SER A 320 -10.80 -7.83 21.29
N ALA A 321 -10.06 -8.72 20.61
CA ALA A 321 -8.98 -9.49 21.20
C ALA A 321 -7.62 -8.78 21.14
N GLY A 322 -7.55 -7.62 20.45
CA GLY A 322 -6.34 -6.83 20.29
C GLY A 322 -5.99 -6.01 21.53
N LEU A 323 -4.88 -5.27 21.44
CA LEU A 323 -4.31 -4.48 22.55
C LEU A 323 -5.27 -3.43 23.13
N TYR A 324 -6.17 -2.92 22.31
CA TYR A 324 -7.14 -1.90 22.74
C TYR A 324 -8.45 -2.50 23.24
N HIS A 325 -8.65 -3.82 23.08
CA HIS A 325 -9.89 -4.53 23.44
C HIS A 325 -11.14 -3.91 22.80
N ASP A 326 -11.00 -3.38 21.60
CA ASP A 326 -12.04 -2.66 20.89
C ASP A 326 -12.27 -3.27 19.50
N ALA A 327 -13.54 -3.59 19.21
CA ALA A 327 -13.94 -4.24 17.95
C ALA A 327 -13.78 -3.32 16.73
N ASP A 328 -13.80 -2.02 16.94
CA ASP A 328 -13.70 -1.01 15.88
C ASP A 328 -12.25 -0.71 15.48
N VAL A 329 -11.27 -1.13 16.29
CA VAL A 329 -9.85 -0.93 15.99
C VAL A 329 -9.39 -1.93 14.93
N TYR A 330 -8.72 -1.42 13.89
CA TYR A 330 -8.17 -2.20 12.78
C TYR A 330 -6.79 -1.70 12.35
N THR A 331 -6.10 -2.50 11.52
CA THR A 331 -4.79 -2.18 10.96
C THR A 331 -4.82 -2.25 9.43
N TYR A 332 -3.98 -1.45 8.75
CA TYR A 332 -3.98 -1.29 7.31
C TYR A 332 -2.65 -0.68 6.80
N ASN A 333 -2.53 -0.41 5.50
CA ASN A 333 -1.46 0.36 4.84
C ASN A 333 -0.04 -0.17 5.08
N ALA A 334 0.16 -1.49 4.96
CA ALA A 334 1.49 -2.06 5.17
C ALA A 334 2.40 -1.90 3.96
N HIS A 335 3.61 -1.33 4.16
CA HIS A 335 4.64 -1.22 3.14
C HIS A 335 6.07 -1.17 3.70
N VAL A 336 7.06 -1.47 2.85
CA VAL A 336 8.49 -1.49 3.20
C VAL A 336 9.05 -0.06 3.15
N HIS A 337 10.04 0.21 4.01
CA HIS A 337 10.89 1.41 3.98
C HIS A 337 12.29 1.02 3.49
N PRO A 338 12.58 1.16 2.17
CA PRO A 338 13.84 0.68 1.58
C PRO A 338 15.08 1.34 2.18
N GLU A 339 14.99 2.62 2.53
CA GLU A 339 16.06 3.43 3.10
C GLU A 339 16.50 2.95 4.49
N TYR A 340 15.63 2.21 5.19
CA TYR A 340 15.89 1.62 6.49
C TYR A 340 16.16 0.12 6.43
N SER A 341 15.99 -0.47 5.24
CA SER A 341 16.02 -1.91 5.04
C SER A 341 17.36 -2.38 4.49
N THR A 342 17.69 -3.64 4.76
CA THR A 342 18.80 -4.38 4.16
C THR A 342 18.25 -5.62 3.45
N SER A 343 19.10 -6.37 2.75
CA SER A 343 18.70 -7.64 2.13
C SER A 343 18.25 -8.71 3.13
N SER A 344 18.57 -8.57 4.42
CA SER A 344 18.27 -9.53 5.48
C SER A 344 17.33 -9.00 6.57
N LYS A 345 17.12 -7.70 6.64
CA LYS A 345 16.23 -7.04 7.60
C LYS A 345 15.39 -6.01 6.87
N LEU A 346 14.09 -6.18 6.86
CA LEU A 346 13.15 -5.24 6.26
C LEU A 346 12.44 -4.45 7.35
N VAL A 347 12.48 -3.13 7.22
CA VAL A 347 11.64 -2.24 8.02
C VAL A 347 10.33 -2.05 7.27
N ILE A 348 9.23 -2.35 7.94
CA ILE A 348 7.88 -2.25 7.40
C ILE A 348 7.04 -1.44 8.38
N SER A 349 6.22 -0.52 7.88
CA SER A 349 5.17 0.11 8.68
C SER A 349 3.80 -0.48 8.38
N TYR A 350 2.88 -0.29 9.30
CA TYR A 350 1.44 -0.39 9.14
C TYR A 350 0.77 0.66 10.02
N ASP A 351 -0.45 1.05 9.64
CA ASP A 351 -1.21 2.04 10.38
C ASP A 351 -2.28 1.37 11.26
N VAL A 352 -2.62 2.04 12.36
CA VAL A 352 -3.71 1.65 13.27
C VAL A 352 -4.78 2.73 13.20
N ASN A 353 -6.05 2.32 13.12
CA ASN A 353 -7.22 3.23 13.11
C ASN A 353 -8.41 2.57 13.80
N SER A 354 -9.50 3.30 13.93
CA SER A 354 -10.80 2.81 14.41
C SER A 354 -11.92 3.21 13.46
N LEU A 355 -13.00 2.44 13.45
CA LEU A 355 -14.27 2.80 12.78
C LEU A 355 -15.03 3.87 13.55
N ASP A 356 -14.78 4.04 14.87
CA ASP A 356 -15.31 5.14 15.70
C ASP A 356 -14.44 6.40 15.55
N THR A 357 -14.64 7.09 14.43
CA THR A 357 -13.92 8.34 14.09
C THR A 357 -14.66 9.60 14.50
N ALA A 358 -15.82 9.49 15.17
CA ALA A 358 -16.58 10.64 15.63
C ALA A 358 -15.78 11.50 16.63
N PRO A 359 -16.00 12.82 16.70
CA PRO A 359 -15.38 13.66 17.73
C PRO A 359 -15.62 13.07 19.14
N GLY A 360 -14.53 12.82 19.88
CA GLY A 360 -14.57 12.11 21.17
C GLY A 360 -14.60 10.59 21.09
N GLY A 361 -14.57 10.00 19.89
CA GLY A 361 -14.40 8.56 19.63
C GLY A 361 -12.99 8.05 19.93
N ASP A 362 -12.67 6.83 19.49
CA ASP A 362 -11.46 6.10 19.88
C ASP A 362 -10.18 6.86 19.55
N VAL A 363 -10.09 7.40 18.34
CA VAL A 363 -8.91 8.17 17.90
C VAL A 363 -8.70 9.46 18.72
N TYR A 364 -9.72 9.93 19.45
CA TYR A 364 -9.64 11.08 20.36
C TYR A 364 -9.36 10.66 21.79
N ARG A 365 -9.92 9.52 22.24
CA ARG A 365 -9.67 8.98 23.59
C ARG A 365 -8.29 8.40 23.76
N GLN A 366 -7.74 7.85 22.64
CA GLN A 366 -6.44 7.19 22.64
C GLN A 366 -5.65 7.56 21.38
N VAL A 367 -4.80 8.59 21.50
CA VAL A 367 -4.02 9.14 20.37
C VAL A 367 -3.13 8.12 19.67
N SER A 368 -2.76 7.03 20.35
CA SER A 368 -1.94 5.97 19.75
C SER A 368 -2.72 5.13 18.73
N ILE A 369 -4.06 5.20 18.70
CA ILE A 369 -4.89 4.50 17.70
C ILE A 369 -4.72 5.12 16.30
N TYR A 370 -4.31 6.34 16.16
CA TYR A 370 -4.09 6.94 14.83
C TYR A 370 -2.61 7.27 14.60
N ARG A 371 -1.76 6.26 14.77
CA ARG A 371 -0.31 6.36 14.56
C ARG A 371 0.23 5.10 13.89
N PRO A 372 1.28 5.23 13.06
CA PRO A 372 1.95 4.07 12.47
C PRO A 372 2.67 3.22 13.51
N ARG A 373 2.90 1.97 13.12
CA ARG A 373 3.79 1.02 13.79
C ARG A 373 4.85 0.57 12.82
N PHE A 374 6.07 0.56 13.29
CA PHE A 374 7.22 0.05 12.54
C PHE A 374 7.67 -1.28 13.14
N ILE A 375 7.94 -2.23 12.26
CA ILE A 375 8.46 -3.55 12.60
C ILE A 375 9.71 -3.86 11.78
N VAL A 376 10.52 -4.77 12.27
CA VAL A 376 11.62 -5.39 11.53
C VAL A 376 11.25 -6.82 11.22
N VAL A 377 11.31 -7.19 9.95
CA VAL A 377 11.18 -8.58 9.50
C VAL A 377 12.58 -9.10 9.15
N SER A 378 13.01 -10.18 9.79
CA SER A 378 14.30 -10.82 9.55
C SER A 378 14.17 -11.91 8.50
N LEU A 379 15.06 -11.87 7.51
CA LEU A 379 15.11 -12.79 6.38
C LEU A 379 16.43 -13.57 6.38
N ARG A 380 16.37 -14.84 6.00
CA ARG A 380 17.56 -15.67 5.77
C ARG A 380 17.60 -16.15 4.34
N TRP A 381 18.73 -15.93 3.70
CA TRP A 381 19.02 -16.40 2.35
C TRP A 381 19.74 -17.75 2.41
N ASN A 382 19.31 -18.68 1.56
CA ASN A 382 19.94 -19.98 1.43
C ASN A 382 20.94 -19.95 0.26
N ALA A 383 22.19 -20.35 0.48
CA ALA A 383 23.19 -20.43 -0.56
C ALA A 383 22.85 -21.48 -1.62
N ASP A 384 22.14 -22.57 -1.22
CA ASP A 384 21.89 -23.75 -2.06
C ASP A 384 20.42 -24.20 -2.04
N GLY A 385 19.48 -23.33 -1.63
CA GLY A 385 18.05 -23.69 -1.50
C GLY A 385 17.77 -24.68 -0.36
N ARG A 386 18.73 -24.94 0.58
CA ARG A 386 18.56 -25.78 1.74
C ARG A 386 18.56 -24.97 3.05
N PRO A 387 17.75 -25.32 4.04
CA PRO A 387 17.76 -24.64 5.34
C PRO A 387 19.10 -24.86 6.05
N ARG A 388 19.82 -23.79 6.38
CA ARG A 388 20.98 -23.83 7.28
C ARG A 388 20.56 -23.41 8.69
N ALA A 389 21.11 -24.07 9.69
CA ALA A 389 20.93 -23.73 11.09
C ALA A 389 21.40 -22.31 11.39
N ALA A 390 20.73 -21.66 12.34
CA ALA A 390 20.99 -20.31 12.77
C ALA A 390 22.48 -20.07 13.07
N ALA A 391 23.09 -19.12 12.36
CA ALA A 391 24.36 -18.54 12.76
C ALA A 391 24.18 -17.03 12.83
N ASP A 392 24.35 -16.56 14.02
CA ASP A 392 24.72 -15.24 14.52
C ASP A 392 24.16 -13.97 13.85
N SER A 393 23.26 -13.35 14.60
CA SER A 393 22.82 -11.98 14.41
C SER A 393 23.86 -11.02 15.04
N SER A 394 24.95 -10.73 14.37
CA SER A 394 25.80 -9.58 14.71
C SER A 394 24.98 -8.29 14.48
N GLY A 395 24.89 -7.49 15.52
CA GLY A 395 24.03 -6.35 15.65
C GLY A 395 24.40 -5.14 14.80
N ASP A 396 24.04 -5.19 13.51
CA ASP A 396 24.00 -3.96 12.73
C ASP A 396 22.73 -3.18 13.11
N ALA A 397 22.91 -2.10 13.86
CA ALA A 397 21.83 -1.17 14.14
C ALA A 397 21.27 -0.66 12.81
N LEU A 398 19.95 -0.77 12.65
CA LEU A 398 19.24 -0.25 11.49
C LEU A 398 19.38 1.28 11.42
N ALA A 399 19.47 1.81 10.20
CA ALA A 399 19.69 3.24 9.97
C ALA A 399 18.76 4.19 10.78
N PRO A 400 17.45 3.92 10.96
CA PRO A 400 16.56 4.82 11.68
C PRO A 400 16.83 4.91 13.19
N CYS A 401 17.67 4.00 13.72
CA CYS A 401 18.03 3.94 15.14
C CYS A 401 19.43 4.50 15.45
N ARG A 402 20.07 5.10 14.47
CA ARG A 402 21.40 5.73 14.61
C ARG A 402 21.29 7.21 14.90
#